data_82d9332abb01ac3860b1ebac3e3bde3d
#
_entry.id   82d9332abb01ac3860b1ebac3e3bde3d
#
_cell.length_a   1.000
_cell.length_b   1.000
_cell.length_c   1.000
_cell.angle_alpha   90.00
_cell.angle_beta   90.00
_cell.angle_gamma   90.00
#
_symmetry.space_group_name_H-M   'P 1'
#
loop_
_entity.id
_entity.type
_entity.pdbx_description
1 polymer ?
#
loop_
_entity_poly.entity_id
_entity_poly.type
_entity_poly.pdbx_seq_one_letter_code
_entity_poly.pdbx_strand_id
1 'polypeptide(L)'
;GKICLHADQDAVVDLDEGAEKIMQVVSDAGTIYDMEGEHDTNVGNMFSRIKQGMENLDETAKREIHITDILAVDTMAPVRISGALAGETCLEKAVGIAAMVKTRHLPMQKIAEQLRIELGVNVMVAGVEAVMASLGALTTPGTSLPLAILDMGGGSTDAAVISEDGKVSMTHQAGAGELVSMLIETELGLGDRHLSLIHI
;
A
#
# COMPACT_ATOMS: atom_id res chain seq x y z
N GLY A 1 0.08 13.56 -14.51
CA GLY A 1 -0.90 13.67 -13.41
C GLY A 1 -0.25 14.11 -12.12
N LYS A 2 -1.04 14.71 -11.23
CA LYS A 2 -0.54 15.32 -9.99
C LYS A 2 -1.14 14.65 -8.77
N ILE A 3 -0.37 14.66 -7.67
CA ILE A 3 -0.82 14.28 -6.34
C ILE A 3 -0.80 15.52 -5.47
N CYS A 4 -1.92 15.82 -4.82
CA CYS A 4 -2.05 16.86 -3.82
C CYS A 4 -1.95 16.21 -2.43
N LEU A 5 -1.04 16.69 -1.61
CA LEU A 5 -0.84 16.26 -0.23
C LEU A 5 -1.49 17.28 0.70
N HIS A 6 -2.42 16.82 1.51
CA HIS A 6 -2.97 17.55 2.66
C HIS A 6 -2.19 17.12 3.90
N ALA A 7 -1.27 17.96 4.34
CA ALA A 7 -0.26 17.59 5.32
C ALA A 7 0.10 18.79 6.23
N ASP A 8 1.06 18.60 7.14
CA ASP A 8 1.63 19.72 7.93
C ASP A 8 2.19 20.81 7.01
N GLN A 9 2.74 20.40 5.87
CA GLN A 9 3.11 21.28 4.76
C GLN A 9 2.39 20.78 3.50
N ASP A 10 1.30 21.42 3.13
CA ASP A 10 0.58 21.11 1.90
C ASP A 10 1.49 21.22 0.69
N ALA A 11 1.45 20.23 -0.17
CA ALA A 11 2.29 20.17 -1.35
C ALA A 11 1.55 19.54 -2.54
N VAL A 12 2.04 19.84 -3.73
CA VAL A 12 1.59 19.21 -4.98
C VAL A 12 2.82 18.73 -5.73
N VAL A 13 2.79 17.49 -6.19
CA VAL A 13 3.87 16.90 -6.97
C VAL A 13 3.32 16.31 -8.26
N ASP A 14 4.04 16.51 -9.36
CA ASP A 14 3.70 15.91 -10.66
C ASP A 14 4.39 14.55 -10.79
N LEU A 15 3.66 13.55 -11.28
CA LEU A 15 4.22 12.21 -11.51
C LEU A 15 5.35 12.22 -12.56
N ASP A 16 5.33 13.18 -13.47
CA ASP A 16 6.36 13.33 -14.51
C ASP A 16 7.73 13.71 -13.91
N GLU A 17 7.78 14.19 -12.67
CA GLU A 17 9.01 14.46 -11.94
C GLU A 17 9.73 13.19 -11.46
N GLY A 18 9.07 12.03 -11.52
CA GLY A 18 9.62 10.72 -11.16
C GLY A 18 9.47 10.36 -9.68
N ALA A 19 9.69 9.09 -9.38
CA ALA A 19 9.43 8.51 -8.06
C ALA A 19 10.29 9.13 -6.95
N GLU A 20 11.56 9.40 -7.20
CA GLU A 20 12.47 10.01 -6.22
C GLU A 20 11.94 11.36 -5.74
N LYS A 21 11.49 12.22 -6.67
CA LYS A 21 10.95 13.53 -6.34
C LYS A 21 9.64 13.42 -5.57
N ILE A 22 8.77 12.50 -5.98
CA ILE A 22 7.51 12.23 -5.28
C ILE A 22 7.79 11.84 -3.83
N MET A 23 8.68 10.87 -3.60
CA MET A 23 9.02 10.40 -2.26
C MET A 23 9.70 11.47 -1.42
N GLN A 24 10.52 12.34 -2.04
CA GLN A 24 11.11 13.48 -1.33
C GLN A 24 10.03 14.45 -0.84
N VAL A 25 9.06 14.81 -1.70
CA VAL A 25 7.94 15.70 -1.33
C VAL A 25 7.08 15.08 -0.24
N VAL A 26 6.79 13.78 -0.32
CA VAL A 26 6.06 13.04 0.71
C VAL A 26 6.81 13.09 2.05
N SER A 27 8.12 12.86 2.03
CA SER A 27 8.98 12.92 3.23
C SER A 27 9.02 14.31 3.86
N ASP A 28 9.10 15.35 3.04
CA ASP A 28 9.22 16.74 3.50
C ASP A 28 7.88 17.32 4.00
N ALA A 29 6.75 16.75 3.58
CA ALA A 29 5.41 17.23 3.93
C ALA A 29 5.06 17.08 5.43
N GLY A 30 5.78 16.24 6.16
CA GLY A 30 5.50 15.95 7.57
C GLY A 30 4.36 14.96 7.73
N THR A 31 3.46 15.21 8.67
CA THR A 31 2.28 14.35 8.88
C THR A 31 1.28 14.55 7.75
N ILE A 32 0.95 13.48 7.05
CA ILE A 32 -0.01 13.50 5.96
C ILE A 32 -1.38 13.10 6.50
N TYR A 33 -2.36 13.93 6.25
CA TYR A 33 -3.75 13.74 6.66
C TYR A 33 -4.60 13.10 5.56
N ASP A 34 -4.33 13.45 4.29
CA ASP A 34 -4.94 12.83 3.12
C ASP A 34 -4.11 13.13 1.86
N MET A 35 -4.30 12.33 0.84
CA MET A 35 -3.78 12.56 -0.50
C MET A 35 -4.89 12.44 -1.53
N GLU A 36 -4.83 13.32 -2.53
CA GLU A 36 -5.75 13.32 -3.66
C GLU A 36 -4.98 13.32 -4.97
N GLY A 37 -5.43 12.50 -5.90
CA GLY A 37 -4.93 12.53 -7.27
C GLY A 37 -5.73 13.52 -8.11
N GLU A 38 -5.06 14.16 -9.07
CA GLU A 38 -5.67 15.09 -10.02
C GLU A 38 -6.84 14.40 -10.75
N HIS A 39 -8.00 15.08 -10.78
CA HIS A 39 -9.22 14.56 -11.37
C HIS A 39 -9.02 14.21 -12.85
N ASP A 40 -9.71 13.17 -13.32
CA ASP A 40 -9.62 12.65 -14.70
C ASP A 40 -8.23 12.16 -15.15
N THR A 41 -7.33 11.90 -14.21
CA THR A 41 -6.04 11.27 -14.46
C THR A 41 -5.98 9.84 -13.93
N ASN A 42 -4.97 9.07 -14.37
CA ASN A 42 -4.77 7.70 -13.89
C ASN A 42 -4.61 7.62 -12.37
N VAL A 43 -3.84 8.54 -11.78
CA VAL A 43 -3.64 8.56 -10.32
C VAL A 43 -4.90 8.99 -9.58
N GLY A 44 -5.66 9.96 -10.10
CA GLY A 44 -6.95 10.35 -9.54
C GLY A 44 -7.95 9.19 -9.55
N ASN A 45 -8.05 8.48 -10.68
CA ASN A 45 -8.89 7.30 -10.80
C ASN A 45 -8.44 6.15 -9.88
N MET A 46 -7.13 5.97 -9.72
CA MET A 46 -6.57 4.96 -8.81
C MET A 46 -6.94 5.28 -7.35
N PHE A 47 -6.68 6.49 -6.89
CA PHE A 47 -6.99 6.90 -5.52
C PHE A 47 -8.49 6.84 -5.23
N SER A 48 -9.33 7.27 -6.18
CA SER A 48 -10.78 7.17 -6.06
C SER A 48 -11.26 5.72 -5.93
N ARG A 49 -10.69 4.80 -6.71
CA ARG A 49 -11.03 3.36 -6.62
C ARG A 49 -10.60 2.74 -5.29
N ILE A 50 -9.44 3.13 -4.78
CA ILE A 50 -8.95 2.66 -3.48
C ILE A 50 -9.90 3.11 -2.37
N LYS A 51 -10.23 4.42 -2.33
CA LYS A 51 -11.19 4.98 -1.35
C LYS A 51 -12.56 4.30 -1.47
N GLN A 52 -13.09 4.15 -2.69
CA GLN A 52 -14.38 3.49 -2.94
C GLN A 52 -14.38 2.00 -2.55
N GLY A 53 -13.28 1.29 -2.78
CA GLY A 53 -13.12 -0.10 -2.34
C GLY A 53 -13.24 -0.23 -0.81
N MET A 54 -12.62 0.68 -0.07
CA MET A 54 -12.71 0.73 1.38
C MET A 54 -14.10 1.16 1.87
N GLU A 55 -14.75 2.10 1.18
CA GLU A 55 -16.15 2.50 1.48
C GLU A 55 -17.13 1.33 1.36
N ASN A 56 -16.92 0.44 0.39
CA ASN A 56 -17.75 -0.75 0.23
C ASN A 56 -17.59 -1.74 1.39
N LEU A 57 -16.44 -1.74 2.06
CA LEU A 57 -16.20 -2.55 3.25
C LEU A 57 -16.80 -1.91 4.51
N ASP A 58 -16.90 -0.58 4.55
CA ASP A 58 -17.49 0.15 5.68
C ASP A 58 -18.28 1.38 5.24
N GLU A 59 -19.60 1.18 5.02
CA GLU A 59 -20.50 2.27 4.62
C GLU A 59 -20.59 3.42 5.63
N THR A 60 -20.24 3.17 6.90
CA THR A 60 -20.27 4.19 7.96
C THR A 60 -19.05 5.10 7.92
N ALA A 61 -17.96 4.66 7.29
CA ALA A 61 -16.68 5.35 7.24
C ALA A 61 -16.49 6.27 6.02
N LYS A 62 -17.53 6.47 5.20
CA LYS A 62 -17.45 7.19 3.90
C LYS A 62 -16.73 8.55 3.90
N ARG A 63 -16.63 9.22 5.05
CA ARG A 63 -15.97 10.52 5.21
C ARG A 63 -14.66 10.46 5.99
N GLU A 64 -14.21 9.26 6.34
CA GLU A 64 -13.06 9.04 7.23
C GLU A 64 -11.98 8.17 6.58
N ILE A 65 -12.07 7.98 5.26
CA ILE A 65 -11.12 7.18 4.49
C ILE A 65 -10.13 8.13 3.84
N HIS A 66 -8.88 8.03 4.26
CA HIS A 66 -7.80 8.89 3.81
C HIS A 66 -6.63 8.05 3.28
N ILE A 67 -5.97 8.53 2.25
CA ILE A 67 -4.69 8.00 1.79
C ILE A 67 -3.62 8.78 2.53
N THR A 68 -2.88 8.10 3.41
CA THR A 68 -1.92 8.76 4.31
C THR A 68 -0.47 8.41 4.03
N ASP A 69 -0.25 7.41 3.20
CA ASP A 69 1.09 7.00 2.79
C ASP A 69 1.09 6.39 1.40
N ILE A 70 2.18 6.61 0.65
CA ILE A 70 2.43 6.01 -0.65
C ILE A 70 3.88 5.57 -0.76
N LEU A 71 4.11 4.56 -1.61
CA LEU A 71 5.42 4.24 -2.14
C LEU A 71 5.37 4.41 -3.66
N ALA A 72 6.24 5.26 -4.19
CA ALA A 72 6.41 5.46 -5.62
C ALA A 72 7.71 4.83 -6.09
N VAL A 73 7.69 4.21 -7.27
CA VAL A 73 8.86 3.62 -7.93
C VAL A 73 8.83 3.92 -9.42
N ASP A 74 9.97 4.25 -10.00
CA ASP A 74 10.07 4.41 -11.44
C ASP A 74 10.02 3.05 -12.13
N THR A 75 9.32 2.98 -13.25
CA THR A 75 9.17 1.77 -14.07
C THR A 75 8.99 2.14 -15.55
N MET A 76 8.97 1.12 -16.40
CA MET A 76 8.69 1.24 -17.83
C MET A 76 7.36 0.56 -18.14
N ALA A 77 6.39 1.30 -18.62
CA ALA A 77 5.08 0.76 -18.97
C ALA A 77 4.92 0.57 -20.48
N PRO A 78 4.34 -0.54 -20.95
CA PRO A 78 4.05 -0.72 -22.37
C PRO A 78 2.89 0.17 -22.80
N VAL A 79 3.12 0.99 -23.81
CA VAL A 79 2.11 1.88 -24.42
C VAL A 79 1.91 1.51 -25.87
N ARG A 80 0.65 1.40 -26.30
CA ARG A 80 0.32 1.14 -27.70
C ARG A 80 0.68 2.34 -28.58
N ILE A 81 1.40 2.08 -29.66
CA ILE A 81 1.73 3.11 -30.65
C ILE A 81 0.47 3.39 -31.48
N SER A 82 -0.02 4.63 -31.43
CA SER A 82 -1.17 5.07 -32.21
C SER A 82 -0.84 5.04 -33.72
N GLY A 83 -1.68 4.35 -34.50
CA GLY A 83 -1.52 4.25 -35.95
C GLY A 83 -0.59 3.11 -36.43
N ALA A 84 -0.02 2.30 -35.55
CA ALA A 84 0.73 1.13 -35.94
C ALA A 84 -0.18 0.04 -36.51
N LEU A 85 0.22 -0.52 -37.67
CA LEU A 85 -0.57 -1.55 -38.39
C LEU A 85 -0.62 -2.90 -37.65
N ALA A 86 0.35 -3.17 -36.78
CA ALA A 86 0.52 -4.47 -36.11
C ALA A 86 0.23 -4.45 -34.60
N GLY A 87 -0.34 -3.37 -34.07
CA GLY A 87 -0.58 -3.24 -32.62
C GLY A 87 0.73 -3.17 -31.80
N GLU A 88 1.76 -2.57 -32.39
CA GLU A 88 3.09 -2.40 -31.78
C GLU A 88 2.99 -1.58 -30.48
N THR A 89 3.85 -1.93 -29.53
CA THR A 89 4.00 -1.23 -28.26
C THR A 89 5.41 -0.69 -28.12
N CYS A 90 5.54 0.48 -27.45
CA CYS A 90 6.81 0.97 -26.95
C CYS A 90 6.79 1.00 -25.43
N LEU A 91 7.96 1.06 -24.81
CA LEU A 91 8.09 1.24 -23.37
C LEU A 91 8.28 2.72 -23.08
N GLU A 92 7.43 3.27 -22.24
CA GLU A 92 7.52 4.66 -21.77
C GLU A 92 7.78 4.69 -20.26
N LYS A 93 8.48 5.73 -19.82
CA LYS A 93 8.66 5.95 -18.37
C LYS A 93 7.31 6.11 -17.70
N ALA A 94 7.14 5.43 -16.60
CA ALA A 94 5.95 5.51 -15.76
C ALA A 94 6.37 5.49 -14.28
N VAL A 95 5.44 5.84 -13.41
CA VAL A 95 5.60 5.72 -11.96
C VAL A 95 4.57 4.74 -11.44
N GLY A 96 5.05 3.65 -10.83
CA GLY A 96 4.23 2.73 -10.08
C GLY A 96 4.01 3.26 -8.67
N ILE A 97 2.77 3.21 -8.19
CA ILE A 97 2.40 3.72 -6.87
C ILE A 97 1.65 2.65 -6.10
N ALA A 98 2.13 2.34 -4.90
CA ALA A 98 1.36 1.66 -3.87
C ALA A 98 0.85 2.70 -2.87
N ALA A 99 -0.42 2.61 -2.49
CA ALA A 99 -1.04 3.55 -1.57
C ALA A 99 -1.61 2.83 -0.36
N MET A 100 -1.49 3.46 0.81
CA MET A 100 -2.05 2.98 2.06
C MET A 100 -3.20 3.85 2.50
N VAL A 101 -4.28 3.18 2.91
CA VAL A 101 -5.50 3.82 3.39
C VAL A 101 -5.58 3.74 4.91
N LYS A 102 -5.89 4.88 5.53
CA LYS A 102 -6.23 4.97 6.95
C LYS A 102 -7.72 5.20 7.12
N THR A 103 -8.33 4.42 8.01
CA THR A 103 -9.73 4.58 8.41
C THR A 103 -9.82 4.56 9.94
N ARG A 104 -10.82 5.24 10.51
CA ARG A 104 -11.04 5.25 11.97
C ARG A 104 -11.58 3.93 12.50
N HIS A 105 -12.36 3.23 11.69
CA HIS A 105 -12.93 1.94 12.06
C HIS A 105 -12.09 0.82 11.48
N LEU A 106 -11.48 0.02 12.35
CA LEU A 106 -10.75 -1.16 11.93
C LEU A 106 -11.72 -2.14 11.26
N PRO A 107 -11.55 -2.48 9.97
CA PRO A 107 -12.38 -3.47 9.28
C PRO A 107 -12.49 -4.79 10.04
N MET A 108 -11.45 -5.14 10.79
CA MET A 108 -11.40 -6.34 11.63
C MET A 108 -12.44 -6.36 12.75
N GLN A 109 -12.78 -5.20 13.34
CA GLN A 109 -13.84 -5.15 14.36
C GLN A 109 -15.21 -5.46 13.76
N LYS A 110 -15.45 -4.99 12.54
CA LYS A 110 -16.70 -5.25 11.81
C LYS A 110 -16.81 -6.73 11.41
N ILE A 111 -15.72 -7.32 10.93
CA ILE A 111 -15.63 -8.76 10.63
C ILE A 111 -15.87 -9.58 11.91
N ALA A 112 -15.25 -9.20 13.02
CA ALA A 112 -15.45 -9.87 14.31
C ALA A 112 -16.91 -9.81 14.75
N GLU A 113 -17.58 -8.68 14.59
CA GLU A 113 -19.00 -8.53 14.94
C GLU A 113 -19.91 -9.36 14.02
N GLN A 114 -19.67 -9.34 12.71
CA GLN A 114 -20.41 -10.20 11.78
C GLN A 114 -20.26 -11.66 12.12
N LEU A 115 -19.06 -12.14 12.40
CA LEU A 115 -18.83 -13.54 12.78
C LEU A 115 -19.54 -13.91 14.09
N ARG A 116 -19.60 -12.98 15.07
CA ARG A 116 -20.40 -13.21 16.30
C ARG A 116 -21.88 -13.40 15.98
N ILE A 117 -22.42 -12.53 15.11
CA ILE A 117 -23.84 -12.55 14.75
C ILE A 117 -24.19 -13.81 13.94
N GLU A 118 -23.40 -14.10 12.92
CA GLU A 118 -23.72 -15.17 11.96
C GLU A 118 -23.42 -16.57 12.49
N LEU A 119 -22.35 -16.72 13.25
CA LEU A 119 -21.88 -18.03 13.71
C LEU A 119 -22.16 -18.29 15.20
N GLY A 120 -22.58 -17.28 15.97
CA GLY A 120 -22.80 -17.39 17.40
C GLY A 120 -21.51 -17.69 18.20
N VAL A 121 -20.34 -17.35 17.65
CA VAL A 121 -19.04 -17.59 18.29
C VAL A 121 -18.51 -16.31 18.93
N ASN A 122 -17.72 -16.46 20.00
CA ASN A 122 -17.04 -15.31 20.58
C ASN A 122 -15.78 -15.00 19.78
N VAL A 123 -15.75 -13.81 19.16
CA VAL A 123 -14.61 -13.35 18.36
C VAL A 123 -13.97 -12.15 19.03
N MET A 124 -12.66 -12.18 19.20
CA MET A 124 -11.86 -11.12 19.80
C MET A 124 -10.73 -10.73 18.85
N VAL A 125 -10.57 -9.43 18.60
CA VAL A 125 -9.43 -8.91 17.85
C VAL A 125 -8.24 -8.84 18.79
N ALA A 126 -7.20 -9.65 18.54
CA ALA A 126 -6.08 -9.81 19.46
C ALA A 126 -5.07 -8.65 19.39
N GLY A 127 -4.83 -8.09 18.21
CA GLY A 127 -3.86 -7.01 18.03
C GLY A 127 -3.62 -6.68 16.56
N VAL A 128 -2.64 -5.80 16.31
CA VAL A 128 -2.20 -5.45 14.96
C VAL A 128 -1.20 -6.48 14.44
N GLU A 129 -1.14 -6.63 13.11
CA GLU A 129 -0.37 -7.64 12.40
C GLU A 129 1.11 -7.67 12.81
N ALA A 130 1.81 -6.55 12.79
CA ALA A 130 3.23 -6.45 13.15
C ALA A 130 3.53 -6.94 14.58
N VAL A 131 2.63 -6.67 15.54
CA VAL A 131 2.78 -7.18 16.92
C VAL A 131 2.58 -8.67 16.98
N MET A 132 1.58 -9.19 16.27
CA MET A 132 1.29 -10.64 16.25
C MET A 132 2.41 -11.42 15.55
N ALA A 133 2.93 -10.92 14.45
CA ALA A 133 4.09 -11.48 13.76
C ALA A 133 5.33 -11.51 14.69
N SER A 134 5.56 -10.41 15.43
CA SER A 134 6.66 -10.31 16.39
C SER A 134 6.54 -11.34 17.52
N LEU A 135 5.36 -11.50 18.08
CA LEU A 135 5.10 -12.49 19.12
C LEU A 135 5.26 -13.92 18.57
N GLY A 136 4.81 -14.17 17.34
CA GLY A 136 5.00 -15.43 16.65
C GLY A 136 6.48 -15.76 16.45
N ALA A 137 7.28 -14.80 16.02
CA ALA A 137 8.72 -14.98 15.81
C ALA A 137 9.47 -15.34 17.11
N LEU A 138 9.06 -14.77 18.24
CA LEU A 138 9.64 -15.10 19.55
C LEU A 138 9.41 -16.55 19.97
N THR A 139 8.43 -17.26 19.38
CA THR A 139 8.20 -18.69 19.65
C THR A 139 9.17 -19.59 18.87
N THR A 140 9.94 -19.05 17.93
CA THR A 140 10.91 -19.80 17.13
C THR A 140 12.13 -20.15 18.02
N PRO A 141 12.52 -21.43 18.11
CA PRO A 141 13.70 -21.80 18.90
C PRO A 141 14.96 -21.07 18.48
N GLY A 142 15.68 -20.51 19.45
CA GLY A 142 16.93 -19.78 19.22
C GLY A 142 16.77 -18.29 18.99
N THR A 143 15.55 -17.75 18.94
CA THR A 143 15.32 -16.31 18.93
C THR A 143 15.48 -15.72 20.33
N SER A 144 16.10 -14.53 20.39
CA SER A 144 16.28 -13.77 21.62
C SER A 144 16.09 -12.28 21.36
N LEU A 145 15.87 -11.50 22.41
CA LEU A 145 15.87 -10.05 22.33
C LEU A 145 17.31 -9.49 22.31
N PRO A 146 17.57 -8.36 21.64
CA PRO A 146 16.62 -7.62 20.80
C PRO A 146 16.30 -8.37 19.51
N LEU A 147 15.09 -8.17 18.97
CA LEU A 147 14.61 -8.84 17.76
C LEU A 147 14.03 -7.82 16.78
N ALA A 148 14.48 -7.89 15.53
CA ALA A 148 13.90 -7.13 14.42
C ALA A 148 13.17 -8.08 13.47
N ILE A 149 11.99 -7.69 13.04
CA ILE A 149 11.12 -8.46 12.16
C ILE A 149 10.71 -7.58 10.99
N LEU A 150 10.79 -8.15 9.80
CA LEU A 150 10.24 -7.56 8.59
C LEU A 150 9.21 -8.54 8.03
N ASP A 151 7.96 -8.10 7.98
CA ASP A 151 6.85 -8.83 7.39
C ASP A 151 6.46 -8.16 6.08
N MET A 152 6.71 -8.83 4.97
CA MET A 152 6.40 -8.35 3.63
C MET A 152 5.20 -9.12 3.09
N GLY A 153 4.02 -8.51 3.19
CA GLY A 153 2.77 -9.06 2.68
C GLY A 153 2.57 -8.86 1.18
N GLY A 154 1.32 -8.83 0.75
CA GLY A 154 0.94 -8.50 -0.64
C GLY A 154 0.97 -6.99 -0.90
N GLY A 155 0.27 -6.20 -0.09
CA GLY A 155 0.06 -4.76 -0.28
C GLY A 155 0.90 -3.86 0.60
N SER A 156 1.33 -4.33 1.77
CA SER A 156 2.07 -3.56 2.77
C SER A 156 3.27 -4.31 3.32
N THR A 157 4.21 -3.55 3.84
CA THR A 157 5.40 -4.06 4.53
C THR A 157 5.38 -3.54 5.96
N ASP A 158 5.41 -4.47 6.92
CA ASP A 158 5.45 -4.18 8.34
C ASP A 158 6.84 -4.46 8.90
N ALA A 159 7.39 -3.51 9.63
CA ALA A 159 8.62 -3.72 10.38
C ALA A 159 8.36 -3.50 11.87
N ALA A 160 8.90 -4.39 12.68
CA ALA A 160 8.84 -4.26 14.13
C ALA A 160 10.21 -4.54 14.76
N VAL A 161 10.53 -3.78 15.79
CA VAL A 161 11.73 -4.00 16.62
C VAL A 161 11.29 -4.17 18.06
N ILE A 162 11.66 -5.27 18.65
CA ILE A 162 11.51 -5.51 20.10
C ILE A 162 12.87 -5.31 20.73
N SER A 163 12.98 -4.32 21.61
CA SER A 163 14.20 -4.01 22.36
C SER A 163 14.40 -4.99 23.52
N GLU A 164 15.59 -4.95 24.15
CA GLU A 164 15.93 -5.80 25.30
C GLU A 164 14.97 -5.62 26.49
N ASP A 165 14.44 -4.40 26.69
CA ASP A 165 13.44 -4.09 27.72
C ASP A 165 12.01 -4.47 27.33
N GLY A 166 11.81 -5.13 26.19
CA GLY A 166 10.51 -5.61 25.71
C GLY A 166 9.62 -4.54 25.05
N LYS A 167 10.13 -3.32 24.83
CA LYS A 167 9.38 -2.30 24.08
C LYS A 167 9.32 -2.66 22.61
N VAL A 168 8.14 -2.50 22.03
CA VAL A 168 7.89 -2.71 20.61
C VAL A 168 7.78 -1.37 19.92
N SER A 169 8.64 -1.16 18.92
CA SER A 169 8.52 -0.09 17.94
C SER A 169 8.14 -0.69 16.60
N MET A 170 7.16 -0.12 15.91
CA MET A 170 6.69 -0.63 14.63
C MET A 170 6.53 0.49 13.62
N THR A 171 6.68 0.14 12.35
CA THR A 171 6.34 0.97 11.20
C THR A 171 5.57 0.13 10.21
N HIS A 172 4.66 0.76 9.50
CA HIS A 172 3.80 0.15 8.51
C HIS A 172 3.89 1.00 7.25
N GLN A 173 4.26 0.41 6.12
CA GLN A 173 4.56 1.10 4.88
C GLN A 173 3.76 0.53 3.72
N ALA A 174 3.35 1.40 2.79
CA ALA A 174 2.76 0.99 1.53
C ALA A 174 3.77 0.24 0.66
N GLY A 175 3.30 -0.76 -0.08
CA GLY A 175 4.09 -1.52 -1.04
C GLY A 175 4.73 -2.77 -0.47
N ALA A 176 4.54 -3.86 -1.20
CA ALA A 176 5.09 -5.18 -0.90
C ALA A 176 5.06 -6.07 -2.15
N GLY A 177 4.76 -7.35 -2.03
CA GLY A 177 4.82 -8.33 -3.10
C GLY A 177 4.02 -7.98 -4.35
N GLU A 178 2.85 -7.33 -4.21
CA GLU A 178 2.05 -6.89 -5.36
C GLU A 178 2.73 -5.80 -6.19
N LEU A 179 3.42 -4.87 -5.53
CA LEU A 179 4.20 -3.85 -6.22
C LEU A 179 5.37 -4.49 -7.00
N VAL A 180 6.06 -5.47 -6.40
CA VAL A 180 7.12 -6.24 -7.08
C VAL A 180 6.55 -6.97 -8.30
N SER A 181 5.42 -7.64 -8.17
CA SER A 181 4.75 -8.33 -9.28
C SER A 181 4.37 -7.36 -10.40
N MET A 182 3.84 -6.18 -10.07
CA MET A 182 3.52 -5.15 -11.05
C MET A 182 4.78 -4.64 -11.78
N LEU A 183 5.88 -4.44 -11.08
CA LEU A 183 7.15 -4.02 -11.68
C LEU A 183 7.67 -5.07 -12.66
N ILE A 184 7.66 -6.34 -12.27
CA ILE A 184 8.08 -7.46 -13.15
C ILE A 184 7.18 -7.50 -14.40
N GLU A 185 5.87 -7.38 -14.24
CA GLU A 185 4.91 -7.37 -15.35
C GLU A 185 5.19 -6.22 -16.32
N THR A 186 5.39 -5.00 -15.82
CA THR A 186 5.63 -3.82 -16.65
C THR A 186 7.01 -3.84 -17.31
N GLU A 187 8.07 -4.14 -16.58
CA GLU A 187 9.45 -4.18 -17.09
C GLU A 187 9.66 -5.28 -18.14
N LEU A 188 8.98 -6.40 -18.01
CA LEU A 188 9.07 -7.52 -18.95
C LEU A 188 7.99 -7.47 -20.04
N GLY A 189 7.05 -6.52 -19.99
CA GLY A 189 5.94 -6.41 -20.94
C GLY A 189 5.01 -7.62 -20.90
N LEU A 190 4.85 -8.26 -19.74
CA LEU A 190 3.99 -9.43 -19.59
C LEU A 190 2.54 -8.98 -19.62
N GLY A 191 1.74 -9.56 -20.52
CA GLY A 191 0.32 -9.25 -20.62
C GLY A 191 -0.58 -9.98 -19.61
N ASP A 192 0.01 -10.85 -18.80
CA ASP A 192 -0.71 -11.68 -17.83
C ASP A 192 0.03 -11.70 -16.48
N ARG A 193 -0.62 -11.14 -15.46
CA ARG A 193 -0.11 -11.08 -14.10
C ARG A 193 0.18 -12.46 -13.48
N HIS A 194 -0.53 -13.49 -13.93
CA HIS A 194 -0.30 -14.86 -13.46
C HIS A 194 1.08 -15.39 -13.84
N LEU A 195 1.69 -14.90 -14.92
CA LEU A 195 3.04 -15.30 -15.32
C LEU A 195 4.11 -14.78 -14.37
N SER A 196 3.91 -13.64 -13.73
CA SER A 196 4.84 -13.11 -12.73
C SER A 196 4.81 -13.90 -11.42
N LEU A 197 3.67 -14.50 -11.05
CA LEU A 197 3.51 -15.27 -9.82
C LEU A 197 4.09 -16.69 -9.89
N ILE A 198 4.35 -17.22 -11.09
CA ILE A 198 4.93 -18.57 -11.27
C ILE A 198 6.42 -18.60 -10.88
N HIS A 199 7.07 -17.45 -10.79
CA HIS A 199 8.50 -17.32 -10.54
C HIS A 199 8.85 -16.90 -9.11
N ILE A 200 7.87 -16.75 -8.25
CA ILE A 200 8.01 -16.52 -6.82
C ILE A 200 7.71 -17.82 -6.08
#